data_9d4dad2334b7b127e29bf560d18bbe32
#
_entry.id   9d4dad2334b7b127e29bf560d18bbe32
#
_cell.length_a   1.000
_cell.length_b   1.000
_cell.length_c   1.000
_cell.angle_alpha   90.00
_cell.angle_beta   90.00
_cell.angle_gamma   90.00
#
_symmetry.space_group_name_H-M   'P 1'
#
loop_
_entity.id
_entity.type
_entity.pdbx_description
1 polymer ?
#
loop_
_entity_poly.entity_id
_entity_poly.type
_entity_poly.pdbx_seq_one_letter_code
_entity_poly.pdbx_strand_id
1 'polypeptide(L)'
;MLQPARRKYHKEQKGRNTGIATRGNTVAFGDFGLKSTDRGRLTARQIESARRAISRHVKRGGRIWIRIFPDKPISKKPAEVRMGNGKGNPEYWVAEIQPGKVLYEMDGVDEALAREAFRLAAAKLPIETVFVTRLIGG
;
A
#
# COMPACT_ATOMS: atom_id res chain seq x y z
N MET A 1 3.49 -4.45 12.66
CA MET A 1 2.88 -4.17 11.36
C MET A 1 1.87 -3.04 11.48
N LEU A 2 1.62 -2.39 10.37
CA LEU A 2 0.68 -1.27 10.36
C LEU A 2 -0.74 -1.75 10.58
N GLN A 3 -1.42 -1.12 11.51
CA GLN A 3 -2.84 -1.33 11.73
C GLN A 3 -3.38 -0.14 12.52
N PRO A 4 -4.69 0.15 12.42
CA PRO A 4 -5.25 1.25 13.20
C PRO A 4 -5.15 0.99 14.68
N ALA A 5 -4.77 2.02 15.43
CA ALA A 5 -4.69 1.93 16.89
C ALA A 5 -6.08 1.78 17.51
N ARG A 6 -7.10 2.37 16.88
CA ARG A 6 -8.44 2.34 17.40
C ARG A 6 -9.43 2.42 16.24
N ARG A 7 -10.51 1.64 16.32
CA ARG A 7 -11.57 1.67 15.34
C ARG A 7 -12.91 1.70 16.03
N LYS A 8 -13.85 2.37 15.37
CA LYS A 8 -15.22 2.42 15.86
C LYS A 8 -15.86 1.04 15.85
N TYR A 9 -15.62 0.28 14.83
CA TYR A 9 -16.08 -1.10 14.72
C TYR A 9 -14.90 -2.02 14.60
N HIS A 10 -14.91 -3.10 15.36
CA HIS A 10 -13.85 -4.08 15.34
C HIS A 10 -13.81 -4.86 14.02
N LYS A 11 -14.95 -5.04 13.41
CA LYS A 11 -15.09 -5.75 12.15
C LYS A 11 -15.86 -4.91 11.16
N GLU A 12 -15.54 -5.08 9.88
CA GLU A 12 -16.25 -4.42 8.80
C GLU A 12 -16.69 -5.45 7.78
N GLN A 13 -17.79 -5.16 7.11
CA GLN A 13 -18.20 -5.96 5.98
C GLN A 13 -17.32 -5.65 4.79
N LYS A 14 -17.07 -6.66 3.96
CA LYS A 14 -16.32 -6.45 2.74
C LYS A 14 -17.17 -5.64 1.77
N GLY A 15 -16.67 -4.47 1.41
CA GLY A 15 -17.30 -3.66 0.39
C GLY A 15 -16.73 -3.97 -0.98
N ARG A 16 -17.27 -3.30 -1.96
CA ARG A 16 -16.75 -3.34 -3.32
C ARG A 16 -15.66 -2.31 -3.49
N ASN A 17 -14.53 -2.74 -4.01
CA ASN A 17 -13.46 -1.82 -4.36
C ASN A 17 -13.70 -1.36 -5.80
N THR A 18 -14.26 -0.16 -5.95
CA THR A 18 -14.60 0.39 -7.27
C THR A 18 -14.08 1.81 -7.39
N GLY A 19 -14.04 2.31 -8.62
CA GLY A 19 -13.63 3.67 -8.89
C GLY A 19 -12.16 3.82 -9.18
N ILE A 20 -11.77 5.06 -9.41
CA ILE A 20 -10.39 5.46 -9.68
C ILE A 20 -9.98 6.43 -8.59
N ALA A 21 -8.71 6.40 -8.20
CA ALA A 21 -8.22 7.27 -7.15
C ALA A 21 -8.36 8.74 -7.56
N THR A 22 -9.04 9.54 -6.72
CA THR A 22 -9.17 10.97 -6.92
C THR A 22 -8.30 11.73 -5.90
N ARG A 23 -7.93 11.07 -4.81
CA ARG A 23 -7.02 11.61 -3.81
C ARG A 23 -5.80 10.71 -3.72
N GLY A 24 -4.65 11.32 -3.47
CA GLY A 24 -3.40 10.58 -3.38
C GLY A 24 -2.98 9.99 -4.71
N ASN A 25 -3.34 10.65 -5.82
CA ASN A 25 -2.99 10.20 -7.15
C ASN A 25 -1.81 10.95 -7.76
N THR A 26 -1.19 11.85 -7.01
CA THR A 26 -0.01 12.58 -7.46
C THR A 26 1.07 12.53 -6.40
N VAL A 27 2.33 12.68 -6.85
CA VAL A 27 3.46 12.77 -5.94
C VAL A 27 3.40 14.14 -5.25
N ALA A 28 3.33 14.14 -3.92
CA ALA A 28 3.12 15.37 -3.15
C ALA A 28 4.28 15.70 -2.22
N PHE A 29 4.96 14.70 -1.67
CA PHE A 29 6.01 14.92 -0.66
C PHE A 29 7.42 14.71 -1.21
N GLY A 30 7.59 13.74 -2.09
CA GLY A 30 8.89 13.36 -2.62
C GLY A 30 9.11 13.83 -4.04
N ASP A 31 10.17 13.33 -4.64
CA ASP A 31 10.49 13.60 -6.04
C ASP A 31 9.98 12.47 -6.94
N PHE A 32 9.91 11.27 -6.41
CA PHE A 32 9.55 10.06 -7.16
C PHE A 32 8.48 9.29 -6.42
N GLY A 33 7.68 8.54 -7.15
CA GLY A 33 6.63 7.74 -6.55
C GLY A 33 6.41 6.42 -7.25
N LEU A 34 5.79 5.50 -6.53
CA LEU A 34 5.31 4.23 -7.07
C LEU A 34 3.79 4.30 -7.05
N LYS A 35 3.20 4.27 -8.22
CA LYS A 35 1.76 4.47 -8.41
C LYS A 35 1.14 3.18 -8.91
N SER A 36 -0.02 2.81 -8.36
CA SER A 36 -0.71 1.63 -8.82
C SER A 36 -1.39 1.89 -10.16
N THR A 37 -1.33 0.92 -11.06
CA THR A 37 -2.10 0.93 -12.30
C THR A 37 -3.24 -0.08 -12.25
N ASP A 38 -3.31 -0.81 -11.15
CA ASP A 38 -4.22 -1.92 -10.97
C ASP A 38 -5.04 -1.70 -9.70
N ARG A 39 -6.12 -2.46 -9.60
CA ARG A 39 -7.01 -2.44 -8.45
C ARG A 39 -6.71 -3.66 -7.59
N GLY A 40 -6.72 -3.49 -6.27
CA GLY A 40 -6.48 -4.62 -5.41
C GLY A 40 -6.44 -4.23 -3.95
N ARG A 41 -5.89 -5.12 -3.15
CA ARG A 41 -5.72 -4.92 -1.72
C ARG A 41 -4.29 -5.26 -1.35
N LEU A 42 -3.72 -4.43 -0.48
CA LEU A 42 -2.38 -4.64 0.04
C LEU A 42 -2.49 -4.93 1.53
N THR A 43 -1.94 -6.05 1.96
CA THR A 43 -1.90 -6.38 3.39
C THR A 43 -0.81 -5.56 4.07
N ALA A 44 -0.93 -5.42 5.39
CA ALA A 44 0.10 -4.75 6.18
C ALA A 44 1.48 -5.39 5.96
N ARG A 45 1.52 -6.71 5.80
CA ARG A 45 2.78 -7.42 5.53
C ARG A 45 3.38 -7.06 4.19
N GLN A 46 2.54 -6.95 3.16
CA GLN A 46 3.00 -6.58 1.82
C GLN A 46 3.54 -5.15 1.81
N ILE A 47 2.82 -4.25 2.47
CA ILE A 47 3.24 -2.84 2.58
C ILE A 47 4.60 -2.76 3.27
N GLU A 48 4.78 -3.48 4.37
CA GLU A 48 6.03 -3.48 5.11
C GLU A 48 7.16 -4.14 4.33
N SER A 49 6.86 -5.22 3.63
CA SER A 49 7.85 -5.93 2.82
C SER A 49 8.38 -5.03 1.70
N ALA A 50 7.49 -4.30 1.03
CA ALA A 50 7.89 -3.37 -0.02
C ALA A 50 8.72 -2.22 0.54
N ARG A 51 8.30 -1.66 1.69
CA ARG A 51 9.04 -0.60 2.36
C ARG A 51 10.46 -1.04 2.69
N ARG A 52 10.61 -2.26 3.21
CA ARG A 52 11.93 -2.80 3.56
C ARG A 52 12.80 -2.98 2.32
N ALA A 53 12.21 -3.40 1.21
CA ALA A 53 12.96 -3.54 -0.05
C ALA A 53 13.49 -2.19 -0.51
N ILE A 54 12.68 -1.15 -0.44
CA ILE A 54 13.12 0.21 -0.78
C ILE A 54 14.24 0.66 0.16
N SER A 55 13.99 0.55 1.46
CA SER A 55 14.93 1.00 2.48
C SER A 55 16.28 0.29 2.36
N ARG A 56 16.25 -1.01 2.11
CA ARG A 56 17.46 -1.80 1.97
C ARG A 56 18.27 -1.38 0.75
N HIS A 57 17.60 -1.03 -0.33
CA HIS A 57 18.30 -0.65 -1.57
C HIS A 57 18.89 0.74 -1.49
N VAL A 58 18.15 1.70 -0.93
CA VAL A 58 18.65 3.08 -0.81
C VAL A 58 19.52 3.28 0.42
N LYS A 59 19.48 2.32 1.33
CA LYS A 59 20.26 2.34 2.58
C LYS A 59 19.95 3.60 3.38
N ARG A 60 20.96 4.45 3.63
CA ARG A 60 20.78 5.66 4.43
C ARG A 60 20.48 6.90 3.60
N GLY A 61 20.45 6.77 2.28
CA GLY A 61 20.18 7.91 1.42
C GLY A 61 18.68 8.09 1.24
N GLY A 62 18.21 9.30 1.38
CA GLY A 62 16.85 9.63 1.04
C GLY A 62 15.82 9.36 2.10
N ARG A 63 14.61 9.82 1.81
CA ARG A 63 13.45 9.64 2.68
C ARG A 63 12.37 8.89 1.92
N ILE A 64 11.57 8.11 2.65
CA ILE A 64 10.50 7.32 2.11
C ILE A 64 9.21 7.69 2.81
N TRP A 65 8.15 7.93 2.05
CA TRP A 65 6.81 8.12 2.59
C TRP A 65 5.92 6.98 2.14
N ILE A 66 5.20 6.40 3.09
CA ILE A 66 4.14 5.44 2.78
C ILE A 66 2.85 6.20 2.70
N ARG A 67 2.22 6.22 1.50
CA ARG A 67 1.02 7.02 1.24
C ARG A 67 -0.27 6.25 1.50
N ILE A 68 -0.18 5.00 1.92
CA ILE A 68 -1.34 4.13 2.15
C ILE A 68 -1.27 3.59 3.57
N PHE A 69 -2.43 3.25 4.10
CA PHE A 69 -2.52 2.68 5.44
C PHE A 69 -3.54 1.54 5.43
N PRO A 70 -3.22 0.39 6.04
CA PRO A 70 -4.13 -0.75 6.06
C PRO A 70 -5.17 -0.58 7.16
N ASP A 71 -6.29 0.02 6.81
CA ASP A 71 -7.34 0.35 7.76
C ASP A 71 -8.58 -0.54 7.66
N LYS A 72 -8.61 -1.48 6.72
CA LYS A 72 -9.74 -2.38 6.56
C LYS A 72 -9.43 -3.74 7.13
N PRO A 73 -10.20 -4.22 8.12
CA PRO A 73 -9.97 -5.55 8.67
C PRO A 73 -10.56 -6.63 7.76
N ILE A 74 -9.82 -7.72 7.61
CA ILE A 74 -10.27 -8.88 6.87
C ILE A 74 -10.39 -10.04 7.84
N SER A 75 -11.56 -10.66 7.87
CA SER A 75 -11.81 -11.82 8.68
C SER A 75 -11.70 -13.07 7.83
N LYS A 76 -11.13 -14.11 8.40
CA LYS A 76 -11.01 -15.39 7.73
C LYS A 76 -11.67 -16.44 8.60
N LYS A 77 -12.61 -17.21 8.04
CA LYS A 77 -13.22 -18.31 8.77
C LYS A 77 -12.24 -19.46 8.82
N PRO A 78 -11.97 -20.02 10.00
CA PRO A 78 -11.22 -21.25 10.08
C PRO A 78 -11.95 -22.37 9.34
N ALA A 79 -11.19 -23.28 8.76
CA ALA A 79 -11.76 -24.37 7.99
C ALA A 79 -12.70 -25.25 8.83
N GLU A 80 -12.46 -25.31 10.14
CA GLU A 80 -13.25 -26.13 11.04
C GLU A 80 -14.52 -25.44 11.55
N VAL A 81 -14.69 -24.16 11.29
CA VAL A 81 -15.88 -23.46 11.73
C VAL A 81 -17.01 -23.80 10.80
N ARG A 82 -17.92 -24.59 11.31
CA ARG A 82 -19.15 -24.92 10.61
C ARG A 82 -20.22 -23.96 11.05
N MET A 83 -21.02 -23.50 10.11
CA MET A 83 -22.18 -22.70 10.45
C MET A 83 -21.84 -21.54 11.36
N GLY A 84 -20.84 -20.81 10.98
CA GLY A 84 -20.34 -19.72 11.79
C GLY A 84 -21.43 -18.77 12.23
N ASN A 85 -21.50 -18.54 13.50
CA ASN A 85 -22.37 -17.54 14.07
C ASN A 85 -21.70 -16.19 13.95
N GLY A 86 -21.85 -15.56 12.76
CA GLY A 86 -21.26 -14.29 12.51
C GLY A 86 -19.84 -14.37 11.94
N LYS A 87 -19.22 -13.21 11.81
CA LYS A 87 -17.85 -13.10 11.30
C LYS A 87 -16.85 -13.58 12.31
N GLY A 88 -15.79 -14.22 11.83
CA GLY A 88 -14.65 -14.53 12.66
C GLY A 88 -13.89 -13.25 13.07
N ASN A 89 -12.92 -13.40 13.94
CA ASN A 89 -12.09 -12.28 14.36
C ASN A 89 -11.29 -11.73 13.17
N PRO A 90 -10.98 -10.43 13.15
CA PRO A 90 -10.09 -9.90 12.12
C PRO A 90 -8.72 -10.57 12.22
N GLU A 91 -8.22 -11.10 11.12
CA GLU A 91 -6.93 -11.76 11.09
C GLU A 91 -5.83 -10.87 10.55
N TYR A 92 -6.18 -9.93 9.68
CA TYR A 92 -5.20 -9.04 9.11
C TYR A 92 -5.88 -7.78 8.59
N TRP A 93 -5.07 -6.79 8.33
CA TRP A 93 -5.53 -5.49 7.88
C TRP A 93 -5.02 -5.24 6.47
N VAL A 94 -5.85 -4.60 5.64
CA VAL A 94 -5.51 -4.30 4.26
C VAL A 94 -5.83 -2.85 3.94
N ALA A 95 -5.11 -2.32 2.95
CA ALA A 95 -5.46 -1.07 2.29
C ALA A 95 -6.12 -1.43 0.96
N GLU A 96 -7.27 -0.83 0.67
CA GLU A 96 -7.90 -0.98 -0.63
C GLU A 96 -7.29 0.02 -1.60
N ILE A 97 -6.81 -0.48 -2.74
CA ILE A 97 -6.09 0.32 -3.70
C ILE A 97 -6.91 0.46 -4.97
N GLN A 98 -7.11 1.70 -5.38
CA GLN A 98 -7.75 2.03 -6.65
C GLN A 98 -6.68 2.35 -7.69
N PRO A 99 -6.95 2.12 -8.97
CA PRO A 99 -6.00 2.52 -10.01
C PRO A 99 -5.67 3.99 -9.91
N GLY A 100 -4.39 4.32 -10.03
CA GLY A 100 -3.93 5.70 -9.93
C GLY A 100 -3.45 6.12 -8.56
N LYS A 101 -3.56 5.27 -7.55
CA LYS A 101 -3.12 5.61 -6.20
C LYS A 101 -1.60 5.57 -6.08
N VAL A 102 -1.00 6.63 -5.52
CA VAL A 102 0.42 6.63 -5.20
C VAL A 102 0.60 5.87 -3.88
N LEU A 103 1.44 4.84 -3.92
CA LEU A 103 1.64 3.95 -2.77
C LEU A 103 2.81 4.40 -1.91
N TYR A 104 3.91 4.78 -2.55
CA TYR A 104 5.13 5.23 -1.87
C TYR A 104 5.69 6.44 -2.59
N GLU A 105 6.40 7.27 -1.84
CA GLU A 105 7.17 8.37 -2.40
C GLU A 105 8.58 8.33 -1.84
N MET A 106 9.50 8.93 -2.58
CA MET A 106 10.90 8.95 -2.17
C MET A 106 11.55 10.24 -2.66
N ASP A 107 12.49 10.76 -1.87
CA ASP A 107 13.37 11.85 -2.31
C ASP A 107 14.79 11.63 -1.77
N GLY A 108 15.68 12.51 -2.15
CA GLY A 108 17.06 12.48 -1.65
C GLY A 108 17.96 11.47 -2.35
N VAL A 109 17.49 10.87 -3.43
CA VAL A 109 18.28 9.94 -4.25
C VAL A 109 18.10 10.30 -5.72
N ASP A 110 18.98 9.79 -6.57
CA ASP A 110 18.83 10.05 -8.00
C ASP A 110 17.75 9.15 -8.60
N GLU A 111 17.33 9.48 -9.81
CA GLU A 111 16.23 8.77 -10.44
C GLU A 111 16.55 7.30 -10.70
N ALA A 112 17.79 7.01 -11.12
CA ALA A 112 18.18 5.62 -11.42
C ALA A 112 18.08 4.74 -10.18
N LEU A 113 18.55 5.25 -9.05
CA LEU A 113 18.46 4.52 -7.77
C LEU A 113 17.01 4.37 -7.34
N ALA A 114 16.21 5.41 -7.48
CA ALA A 114 14.80 5.36 -7.13
C ALA A 114 14.04 4.34 -7.99
N ARG A 115 14.30 4.30 -9.29
CA ARG A 115 13.66 3.35 -10.19
C ARG A 115 13.97 1.92 -9.78
N GLU A 116 15.21 1.64 -9.45
CA GLU A 116 15.60 0.30 -9.05
C GLU A 116 14.99 -0.08 -7.70
N ALA A 117 14.99 0.84 -6.74
CA ALA A 117 14.40 0.60 -5.43
C ALA A 117 12.90 0.28 -5.57
N PHE A 118 12.18 1.06 -6.37
CA PHE A 118 10.76 0.82 -6.58
C PHE A 118 10.49 -0.45 -7.38
N ARG A 119 11.39 -0.82 -8.29
CA ARG A 119 11.28 -2.10 -9.01
C ARG A 119 11.33 -3.28 -8.02
N LEU A 120 12.25 -3.21 -7.08
CA LEU A 120 12.37 -4.24 -6.05
C LEU A 120 11.14 -4.26 -5.15
N ALA A 121 10.61 -3.09 -4.81
CA ALA A 121 9.40 -3.00 -4.00
C ALA A 121 8.19 -3.57 -4.75
N ALA A 122 8.07 -3.25 -6.03
CA ALA A 122 6.95 -3.72 -6.84
C ALA A 122 6.88 -5.25 -6.89
N ALA A 123 8.02 -5.92 -6.84
CA ALA A 123 8.07 -7.37 -6.83
C ALA A 123 7.45 -7.97 -5.56
N LYS A 124 7.29 -7.19 -4.51
CA LYS A 124 6.66 -7.63 -3.25
C LYS A 124 5.17 -7.35 -3.22
N LEU A 125 4.63 -6.70 -4.23
CA LEU A 125 3.24 -6.30 -4.27
C LEU A 125 2.47 -7.14 -5.28
N PRO A 126 1.19 -7.47 -4.99
CA PRO A 126 0.39 -8.30 -5.89
C PRO A 126 -0.28 -7.52 -7.02
N ILE A 127 -0.10 -6.20 -7.07
CA ILE A 127 -0.74 -5.35 -8.07
C ILE A 127 0.33 -4.73 -8.97
N GLU A 128 -0.07 -4.37 -10.17
CA GLU A 128 0.83 -3.70 -11.09
C GLU A 128 1.01 -2.24 -10.70
N THR A 129 2.22 -1.75 -10.88
CA THR A 129 2.61 -0.40 -10.49
C THR A 129 3.46 0.23 -11.59
N VAL A 130 3.59 1.55 -11.52
CA VAL A 130 4.41 2.32 -12.44
C VAL A 130 5.21 3.36 -11.65
N PHE A 131 6.42 3.61 -12.11
CA PHE A 131 7.26 4.66 -11.56
C PHE A 131 6.77 6.01 -12.08
N VAL A 132 6.64 6.98 -11.18
CA VAL A 132 6.22 8.33 -11.56
C VAL A 132 7.14 9.34 -10.92
N THR A 133 7.24 10.51 -11.54
CA THR A 133 7.98 11.62 -11.01
C THR A 133 7.03 12.74 -10.61
N ARG A 134 7.52 13.65 -9.77
CA ARG A 134 6.73 14.80 -9.36
C ARG A 134 6.56 15.73 -10.56
N LEU A 135 5.32 16.18 -10.75
CA LEU A 135 5.04 17.17 -11.79
C LEU A 135 5.60 18.52 -11.35
N ILE A 136 6.43 19.11 -12.21
CA ILE A 136 7.06 20.40 -11.95
C ILE A 136 6.37 21.44 -12.79
N GLY A 137 6.03 22.58 -12.20
CA GLY A 137 5.44 23.71 -12.90
C GLY A 137 4.00 23.49 -13.32
N GLY A 138 3.37 22.47 -12.73
CA GLY A 138 1.98 22.16 -13.01
C GLY A 138 0.99 23.01 -12.28
#